data_62432d02599bbca8b254441ac1bc7d88
#
_entry.id   62432d02599bbca8b254441ac1bc7d88
#
_cell.length_a   1.000
_cell.length_b   1.000
_cell.length_c   1.000
_cell.angle_alpha   90.00
_cell.angle_beta   90.00
_cell.angle_gamma   90.00
#
_symmetry.space_group_name_H-M   'P 1'
#
loop_
_entity.id
_entity.type
_entity.pdbx_description
1 polymer ?
#
loop_
_entity_poly.entity_id
_entity_poly.type
_entity_poly.pdbx_seq_one_letter_code
_entity_poly.pdbx_strand_id
1 'polypeptide(L)'
;MIAFHSIYIHELPENHRFPMEKYDLLPRQLIHEGTIEQHQFFAPQSIQNIHVEAVHSRNYLERLRNLELTKKEQRVSGFIHNDTLIKREWTIMEGTRQSAELAMEKNICFNIAGGTHHAFSDRGEGFC
;
A
#
# COMPACT_ATOMS: atom_id res chain seq x y z
N MET A 1 -5.71 15.05 -7.58
CA MET A 1 -4.58 14.15 -7.89
C MET A 1 -4.82 12.78 -7.28
N ILE A 2 -4.31 11.70 -7.89
CA ILE A 2 -4.47 10.33 -7.39
C ILE A 2 -3.12 9.61 -7.43
N ALA A 3 -2.68 9.08 -6.30
CA ALA A 3 -1.49 8.23 -6.21
C ALA A 3 -1.79 6.84 -6.79
N PHE A 4 -1.00 6.41 -7.75
CA PHE A 4 -1.05 5.08 -8.34
C PHE A 4 0.33 4.64 -8.81
N HIS A 5 0.68 3.39 -8.54
CA HIS A 5 1.87 2.74 -9.04
C HIS A 5 1.56 1.30 -9.43
N SER A 6 2.15 0.79 -10.51
CA SER A 6 1.93 -0.59 -10.97
C SER A 6 2.28 -1.64 -9.91
N ILE A 7 3.22 -1.35 -9.00
CA ILE A 7 3.56 -2.23 -7.88
C ILE A 7 2.40 -2.46 -6.89
N TYR A 8 1.33 -1.65 -6.94
CA TYR A 8 0.14 -1.86 -6.11
C TYR A 8 -0.56 -3.17 -6.42
N ILE A 9 -0.40 -3.64 -7.66
CA ILE A 9 -0.88 -4.95 -8.10
C ILE A 9 0.15 -5.99 -7.64
N HIS A 10 -0.26 -6.88 -6.77
CA HIS A 10 0.59 -7.94 -6.22
C HIS A 10 0.01 -9.30 -6.58
N GLU A 11 0.86 -10.22 -7.02
CA GLU A 11 0.43 -11.57 -7.34
C GLU A 11 0.02 -12.32 -6.08
N LEU A 12 -1.19 -12.86 -6.08
CA LEU A 12 -1.75 -13.64 -4.98
C LEU A 12 -2.03 -15.07 -5.42
N PRO A 13 -2.05 -16.03 -4.48
CA PRO A 13 -2.50 -17.39 -4.77
C PRO A 13 -3.90 -17.42 -5.36
N GLU A 14 -4.16 -18.43 -6.19
CA GLU A 14 -5.49 -18.66 -6.78
C GLU A 14 -6.57 -18.74 -5.69
N ASN A 15 -7.70 -18.15 -5.95
CA ASN A 15 -8.83 -18.04 -5.01
C ASN A 15 -8.53 -17.27 -3.71
N HIS A 16 -7.53 -16.40 -3.71
CA HIS A 16 -7.29 -15.52 -2.58
C HIS A 16 -8.45 -14.52 -2.42
N ARG A 17 -8.97 -14.38 -1.21
CA ARG A 17 -10.16 -13.56 -0.94
C ARG A 17 -9.97 -12.05 -1.09
N PHE A 18 -8.72 -11.55 -1.13
CA PHE A 18 -8.44 -10.13 -1.33
C PHE A 18 -8.55 -9.78 -2.83
N PRO A 19 -9.41 -8.83 -3.22
CA PRO A 19 -9.64 -8.49 -4.63
C PRO A 19 -8.51 -7.63 -5.18
N MET A 20 -7.33 -8.22 -5.42
CA MET A 20 -6.12 -7.51 -5.83
C MET A 20 -6.29 -6.81 -7.19
N GLU A 21 -7.07 -7.38 -8.09
CA GLU A 21 -7.38 -6.84 -9.42
C GLU A 21 -8.01 -5.45 -9.39
N LYS A 22 -8.61 -5.05 -8.27
CA LYS A 22 -9.16 -3.69 -8.12
C LYS A 22 -8.12 -2.59 -8.34
N TYR A 23 -6.86 -2.86 -8.02
CA TYR A 23 -5.79 -1.88 -8.20
C TYR A 23 -5.38 -1.67 -9.65
N ASP A 24 -5.68 -2.63 -10.53
CA ASP A 24 -5.54 -2.47 -11.99
C ASP A 24 -6.81 -1.89 -12.62
N LEU A 25 -7.96 -2.38 -12.19
CA LEU A 25 -9.25 -2.02 -12.80
C LEU A 25 -9.67 -0.58 -12.47
N LEU A 26 -9.48 -0.13 -11.23
CA LEU A 26 -9.98 1.16 -10.77
C LEU A 26 -9.35 2.35 -11.51
N PRO A 27 -8.02 2.43 -11.70
CA PRO A 27 -7.42 3.50 -12.51
C PRO A 27 -7.93 3.54 -13.95
N ARG A 28 -8.08 2.36 -14.57
CA ARG A 28 -8.61 2.25 -15.94
C ARG A 28 -10.06 2.70 -16.04
N GLN A 29 -10.88 2.33 -15.06
CA GLN A 29 -12.28 2.70 -15.00
C GLN A 29 -12.46 4.21 -14.85
N LEU A 30 -11.69 4.84 -13.96
CA LEU A 30 -11.73 6.29 -13.75
C LEU A 30 -11.39 7.07 -15.03
N ILE A 31 -10.42 6.60 -15.81
CA ILE A 31 -10.08 7.21 -17.10
C ILE A 31 -11.18 6.92 -18.12
N HIS A 32 -11.67 5.68 -18.23
CA HIS A 32 -12.70 5.29 -19.18
C HIS A 32 -14.01 6.09 -19.00
N GLU A 33 -14.39 6.36 -17.77
CA GLU A 33 -15.56 7.17 -17.44
C GLU A 33 -15.36 8.68 -17.60
N GLY A 34 -14.13 9.12 -17.89
CA GLY A 34 -13.79 10.53 -17.95
C GLY A 34 -13.84 11.26 -16.60
N THR A 35 -13.82 10.51 -15.50
CA THR A 35 -13.81 11.08 -14.13
C THR A 35 -12.50 11.83 -13.88
N ILE A 36 -11.40 11.30 -14.41
CA ILE A 36 -10.07 11.92 -14.35
C ILE A 36 -9.29 11.66 -15.63
N GLU A 37 -8.26 12.45 -15.88
CA GLU A 37 -7.32 12.30 -16.97
C GLU A 37 -6.02 11.65 -16.50
N GLN A 38 -5.26 11.03 -17.42
CA GLN A 38 -4.00 10.33 -17.15
C GLN A 38 -2.99 11.20 -16.38
N HIS A 39 -2.91 12.49 -16.68
CA HIS A 39 -1.97 13.42 -16.04
C HIS A 39 -2.30 13.75 -14.58
N GLN A 40 -3.48 13.37 -14.12
CA GLN A 40 -3.91 13.55 -12.73
C GLN A 40 -3.44 12.42 -11.80
N PHE A 41 -2.87 11.36 -12.36
CA PHE A 41 -2.16 10.36 -11.59
C PHE A 41 -0.72 10.78 -11.31
N PHE A 42 -0.20 10.35 -10.18
CA PHE A 42 1.23 10.42 -9.88
C PHE A 42 1.70 9.09 -9.29
N ALA A 43 2.96 8.71 -9.57
CA ALA A 43 3.57 7.48 -9.10
C ALA A 43 4.45 7.78 -7.87
N PRO A 44 4.05 7.35 -6.67
CA PRO A 44 4.88 7.52 -5.48
C PRO A 44 6.14 6.66 -5.56
N GLN A 45 7.22 7.14 -4.96
CA GLN A 45 8.42 6.35 -4.72
C GLN A 45 8.26 5.52 -3.43
N SER A 46 9.29 4.81 -3.02
CA SER A 46 9.30 4.12 -1.73
C SER A 46 9.44 5.12 -0.58
N ILE A 47 8.64 4.98 0.47
CA ILE A 47 8.73 5.83 1.66
C ILE A 47 10.10 5.68 2.36
N GLN A 48 10.59 6.76 2.93
CA GLN A 48 11.81 6.72 3.75
C GLN A 48 11.55 5.99 5.08
N ASN A 49 12.52 5.20 5.51
CA ASN A 49 12.41 4.41 6.73
C ASN A 49 12.05 5.23 7.98
N ILE A 50 12.55 6.46 8.07
CA ILE A 50 12.27 7.33 9.22
C ILE A 50 10.76 7.54 9.46
N HIS A 51 9.96 7.63 8.40
CA HIS A 51 8.51 7.78 8.52
C HIS A 51 7.84 6.49 9.00
N VAL A 52 8.33 5.35 8.54
CA VAL A 52 7.82 4.04 8.96
C VAL A 52 8.20 3.74 10.41
N GLU A 53 9.43 4.06 10.80
CA GLU A 53 9.97 3.90 12.16
C GLU A 53 9.31 4.84 13.18
N ALA A 54 8.71 5.93 12.73
CA ALA A 54 7.95 6.82 13.61
C ALA A 54 6.66 6.20 14.15
N VAL A 55 6.09 5.20 13.46
CA VAL A 55 4.80 4.58 13.80
C VAL A 55 4.89 3.09 14.14
N HIS A 56 5.94 2.42 13.68
CA HIS A 56 6.13 0.98 13.93
C HIS A 56 7.35 0.69 14.79
N SER A 57 7.26 -0.36 15.61
CA SER A 57 8.39 -0.81 16.43
C SER A 57 9.55 -1.31 15.57
N ARG A 58 10.77 -0.97 15.97
CA ARG A 58 11.98 -1.38 15.25
C ARG A 58 12.08 -2.90 15.09
N ASN A 59 11.79 -3.64 16.15
CA ASN A 59 11.81 -5.12 16.12
C ASN A 59 10.87 -5.69 15.06
N TYR A 60 9.64 -5.16 14.98
CA TYR A 60 8.68 -5.59 13.96
C TYR A 60 9.18 -5.28 12.55
N LEU A 61 9.71 -4.07 12.33
CA LEU A 61 10.21 -3.65 11.02
C LEU A 61 11.43 -4.46 10.57
N GLU A 62 12.38 -4.77 11.47
CA GLU A 62 13.54 -5.61 11.17
C GLU A 62 13.08 -7.02 10.76
N ARG A 63 12.21 -7.65 11.54
CA ARG A 63 11.65 -8.98 11.22
C ARG A 63 10.85 -8.98 9.91
N LEU A 64 10.07 -7.94 9.65
CA LEU A 64 9.30 -7.80 8.43
C LEU A 64 10.22 -7.69 7.21
N ARG A 65 11.23 -6.82 7.25
CA ARG A 65 12.22 -6.62 6.18
C ARG A 65 13.07 -7.87 5.90
N ASN A 66 13.43 -8.59 6.94
CA ASN A 66 14.21 -9.81 6.85
C ASN A 66 13.35 -11.05 6.51
N LEU A 67 12.04 -10.89 6.31
CA LEU A 67 11.09 -11.97 6.08
C LEU A 67 11.05 -13.01 7.22
N GLU A 68 11.28 -12.57 8.46
CA GLU A 68 11.34 -13.40 9.66
C GLU A 68 10.01 -13.51 10.41
N LEU A 69 8.93 -12.94 9.87
CA LEU A 69 7.61 -13.10 10.45
C LEU A 69 7.12 -14.54 10.29
N THR A 70 6.60 -15.09 11.36
CA THR A 70 6.14 -16.48 11.43
C THR A 70 4.95 -16.73 10.48
N LYS A 71 4.72 -18.00 10.11
CA LYS A 71 3.54 -18.40 9.34
C LYS A 71 2.21 -18.00 10.00
N LYS A 72 2.18 -17.90 11.32
CA LYS A 72 1.00 -17.43 12.08
C LYS A 72 0.78 -15.93 11.83
N GLU A 73 1.82 -15.13 11.95
CA GLU A 73 1.77 -13.67 11.70
C GLU A 73 1.38 -13.37 10.25
N GLN A 74 1.95 -14.09 9.28
CA GLN A 74 1.58 -13.96 7.86
C GLN A 74 0.11 -14.33 7.62
N ARG A 75 -0.42 -15.37 8.25
CA ARG A 75 -1.84 -15.72 8.15
C ARG A 75 -2.75 -14.66 8.75
N VAL A 76 -2.32 -14.01 9.83
CA VAL A 76 -3.09 -12.94 10.47
C VAL A 76 -3.08 -11.67 9.61
N SER A 77 -1.94 -11.34 9.00
CA SER A 77 -1.86 -10.21 8.04
C SER A 77 -2.64 -10.51 6.74
N GLY A 78 -2.78 -11.79 6.38
CA GLY A 78 -3.53 -12.22 5.21
C GLY A 78 -2.71 -12.31 3.92
N PHE A 79 -1.39 -12.03 3.97
CA PHE A 79 -0.49 -12.12 2.82
C PHE A 79 0.69 -13.05 3.10
N ILE A 80 1.22 -13.65 2.03
CA ILE A 80 2.53 -14.31 2.06
C ILE A 80 3.59 -13.24 1.88
N HIS A 81 4.49 -13.11 2.85
CA HIS A 81 5.49 -12.06 2.86
C HIS A 81 6.68 -12.40 1.94
N ASN A 82 7.01 -11.49 1.09
CA ASN A 82 8.17 -11.52 0.20
C ASN A 82 8.66 -10.09 -0.10
N ASP A 83 9.81 -9.94 -0.74
CA ASP A 83 10.41 -8.64 -1.05
C ASP A 83 9.49 -7.74 -1.89
N THR A 84 8.72 -8.33 -2.80
CA THR A 84 7.77 -7.57 -3.63
C THR A 84 6.64 -6.99 -2.80
N LEU A 85 6.09 -7.75 -1.85
CA LEU A 85 5.08 -7.25 -0.92
C LEU A 85 5.65 -6.11 -0.07
N ILE A 86 6.86 -6.26 0.48
CA ILE A 86 7.50 -5.21 1.28
C ILE A 86 7.67 -3.92 0.47
N LYS A 87 8.20 -4.00 -0.74
CA LYS A 87 8.33 -2.84 -1.63
C LYS A 87 6.98 -2.20 -1.95
N ARG A 88 5.96 -3.03 -2.20
CA ARG A 88 4.59 -2.58 -2.43
C ARG A 88 4.07 -1.75 -1.24
N GLU A 89 4.17 -2.29 -0.02
CA GLU A 89 3.67 -1.61 1.17
C GLU A 89 4.39 -0.27 1.42
N TRP A 90 5.71 -0.21 1.23
CA TRP A 90 6.48 1.03 1.33
C TRP A 90 6.05 2.07 0.29
N THR A 91 5.73 1.63 -0.94
CA THR A 91 5.24 2.53 -1.99
C THR A 91 3.81 3.02 -1.70
N ILE A 92 2.95 2.16 -1.17
CA ILE A 92 1.58 2.53 -0.76
C ILE A 92 1.60 3.58 0.37
N MET A 93 2.43 3.37 1.38
CA MET A 93 2.58 4.33 2.49
C MET A 93 3.05 5.69 1.99
N GLU A 94 4.03 5.74 1.07
CA GLU A 94 4.46 7.00 0.46
C GLU A 94 3.34 7.64 -0.36
N GLY A 95 2.57 6.86 -1.10
CA GLY A 95 1.39 7.36 -1.80
C GLY A 95 0.40 8.06 -0.88
N THR A 96 0.17 7.51 0.30
CA THR A 96 -0.70 8.12 1.33
C THR A 96 -0.08 9.41 1.88
N ARG A 97 1.22 9.40 2.21
CA ARG A 97 1.94 10.57 2.73
C ARG A 97 1.93 11.72 1.73
N GLN A 98 2.31 11.45 0.47
CA GLN A 98 2.30 12.46 -0.60
C GLN A 98 0.88 12.96 -0.91
N SER A 99 -0.12 12.06 -0.89
CA SER A 99 -1.52 12.48 -1.07
C SER A 99 -1.98 13.44 0.02
N ALA A 100 -1.56 13.22 1.27
CA ALA A 100 -1.87 14.14 2.37
C ALA A 100 -1.20 15.52 2.15
N GLU A 101 0.06 15.57 1.75
CA GLU A 101 0.77 16.82 1.42
C GLU A 101 0.09 17.56 0.25
N LEU A 102 -0.19 16.86 -0.84
CA LEU A 102 -0.85 17.45 -2.00
C LEU A 102 -2.26 17.93 -1.70
N ALA A 103 -2.98 17.28 -0.79
CA ALA A 103 -4.31 17.71 -0.39
C ALA A 103 -4.30 19.09 0.31
N MET A 104 -3.21 19.46 0.99
CA MET A 104 -3.06 20.80 1.57
C MET A 104 -3.02 21.90 0.51
N GLU A 105 -2.55 21.59 -0.70
CA GLU A 105 -2.47 22.55 -1.81
C GLU A 105 -3.66 22.45 -2.77
N LYS A 106 -4.15 21.21 -2.98
CA LYS A 106 -5.16 20.89 -4.00
C LYS A 106 -6.56 20.66 -3.42
N ASN A 107 -6.72 20.79 -2.10
CA ASN A 107 -7.92 20.51 -1.31
C ASN A 107 -8.29 19.02 -1.24
N ILE A 108 -8.04 18.24 -2.27
CA ILE A 108 -8.35 16.80 -2.30
C ILE A 108 -7.29 16.01 -3.06
N CYS A 109 -6.90 14.87 -2.50
CA CYS A 109 -6.05 13.89 -3.15
C CYS A 109 -6.44 12.49 -2.67
N PHE A 110 -6.21 11.48 -3.49
CA PHE A 110 -6.51 10.09 -3.18
C PHE A 110 -5.28 9.20 -3.37
N ASN A 111 -5.28 8.06 -2.70
CA ASN A 111 -4.40 6.94 -3.00
C ASN A 111 -5.26 5.74 -3.41
N ILE A 112 -4.96 5.10 -4.55
CA ILE A 112 -5.69 3.92 -5.04
C ILE A 112 -5.56 2.74 -4.07
N ALA A 113 -4.41 2.63 -3.39
CA ALA A 113 -4.15 1.57 -2.42
C ALA A 113 -3.96 2.14 -1.02
N GLY A 114 -4.27 1.32 -0.03
CA GLY A 114 -4.09 1.61 1.38
C GLY A 114 -4.39 0.37 2.20
N GLY A 115 -4.01 0.38 3.46
CA GLY A 115 -4.41 -0.64 4.43
C GLY A 115 -5.91 -0.59 4.72
N THR A 116 -6.41 -1.59 5.46
CA THR A 116 -7.79 -1.58 5.94
C THR A 116 -7.91 -0.66 7.19
N HIS A 117 -8.25 -1.20 8.35
CA HIS A 117 -8.40 -0.40 9.59
C HIS A 117 -7.60 -0.95 10.77
N HIS A 118 -6.74 -1.94 10.51
CA HIS A 118 -5.93 -2.59 11.54
C HIS A 118 -4.54 -1.96 11.60
N ALA A 119 -4.39 -0.85 12.32
CA ALA A 119 -3.14 -0.10 12.43
C ALA A 119 -2.45 -0.38 13.77
N PHE A 120 -1.58 -1.39 13.82
CA PHE A 120 -0.79 -1.71 15.00
C PHE A 120 0.68 -1.34 14.79
N SER A 121 1.38 -1.01 15.90
CA SER A 121 2.79 -0.67 15.84
C SER A 121 3.71 -1.89 15.66
N ASP A 122 3.25 -3.07 16.02
CA ASP A 122 4.07 -4.28 16.21
C ASP A 122 3.62 -5.51 15.41
N ARG A 123 2.57 -5.40 14.61
CA ARG A 123 2.03 -6.50 13.80
C ARG A 123 1.16 -6.03 12.65
N GLY A 124 0.99 -6.88 11.65
CA GLY A 124 -0.03 -6.74 10.61
C GLY A 124 -1.26 -7.58 10.92
N GLU A 125 -2.44 -7.14 10.47
CA GLU A 125 -3.71 -7.85 10.63
C GLU A 125 -4.69 -7.46 9.50
N GLY A 126 -5.48 -8.43 9.00
CA GLY A 126 -6.59 -8.17 8.10
C GLY A 126 -6.25 -7.38 6.83
N PHE A 127 -5.15 -7.73 6.16
CA PHE A 127 -4.62 -7.04 4.96
C PHE A 127 -4.05 -5.64 5.25
N CYS A 128 -3.62 -5.39 6.48
CA CYS A 128 -3.04 -4.13 6.91
C CYS A 128 -1.71 -4.37 7.64
#